data_8d52fb8b4254efac7920a66932132001
#
_entry.id   8d52fb8b4254efac7920a66932132001
#
_cell.length_a   1.000
_cell.length_b   1.000
_cell.length_c   1.000
_cell.angle_alpha   90.00
_cell.angle_beta   90.00
_cell.angle_gamma   90.00
#
_symmetry.space_group_name_H-M   'P 1'
#
loop_
_entity.id
_entity.type
_entity.pdbx_description
1 polymer ?
#
loop_
_entity_poly.entity_id
_entity_poly.type
_entity_poly.pdbx_seq_one_letter_code
_entity_poly.pdbx_strand_id
1 'polypeptide(L)'
;MEFRLAKKADAQRLLEIYRPYVEKIAITFEYEVPTLEEFENRIEKIGSQFPYLLAIENGKIIGYAYAGAYRERAAYDWVVELSIYLDEKERQHGAGSVLYQKLLTALAELNYQRAYACITYPNPASVAFHEKFGFQQIGLFPKAGYKFEQWYGIVWLELALQKSDEIKATKLLTDLSE
;
A
#
# COMPACT_ATOMS: atom_id res chain seq x y z
N MET A 1 8.11 5.06 18.14
CA MET A 1 7.80 4.47 16.82
C MET A 1 8.70 5.13 15.79
N GLU A 2 9.43 4.34 15.02
CA GLU A 2 10.37 4.75 13.98
C GLU A 2 9.80 4.38 12.61
N PHE A 3 10.14 5.17 11.57
CA PHE A 3 9.75 4.91 10.20
C PHE A 3 10.97 5.03 9.29
N ARG A 4 11.12 4.12 8.35
CA ARG A 4 12.19 4.14 7.35
C ARG A 4 11.78 3.43 6.07
N LEU A 5 12.56 3.62 5.02
CA LEU A 5 12.40 2.84 3.79
C LEU A 5 12.75 1.36 4.02
N ALA A 6 12.02 0.49 3.33
CA ALA A 6 12.29 -0.94 3.29
C ALA A 6 13.57 -1.23 2.52
N LYS A 7 14.25 -2.30 2.95
CA LYS A 7 15.42 -2.87 2.28
C LYS A 7 15.15 -4.34 1.98
N LYS A 8 15.86 -4.91 1.02
CA LYS A 8 15.78 -6.35 0.69
C LYS A 8 15.90 -7.23 1.94
N ALA A 9 16.81 -6.88 2.85
CA ALA A 9 17.03 -7.63 4.08
C ALA A 9 15.81 -7.69 5.04
N ASP A 10 14.80 -6.84 4.84
CA ASP A 10 13.58 -6.84 5.64
C ASP A 10 12.55 -7.89 5.15
N ALA A 11 12.77 -8.47 3.97
CA ALA A 11 11.80 -9.31 3.27
C ALA A 11 11.24 -10.45 4.12
N GLN A 12 12.08 -11.13 4.89
CA GLN A 12 11.66 -12.21 5.76
C GLN A 12 10.56 -11.75 6.74
N ARG A 13 10.77 -10.61 7.39
CA ARG A 13 9.79 -10.09 8.36
C ARG A 13 8.53 -9.55 7.67
N LEU A 14 8.67 -8.89 6.53
CA LEU A 14 7.52 -8.39 5.77
C LEU A 14 6.67 -9.55 5.23
N LEU A 15 7.29 -10.62 4.78
CA LEU A 15 6.61 -11.84 4.34
C LEU A 15 5.85 -12.53 5.50
N GLU A 16 6.42 -12.55 6.70
CA GLU A 16 5.71 -13.04 7.90
C GLU A 16 4.45 -12.24 8.20
N ILE A 17 4.50 -10.91 8.04
CA ILE A 17 3.34 -10.03 8.18
C ILE A 17 2.31 -10.30 7.06
N TYR A 18 2.75 -10.55 5.83
CA TYR A 18 1.90 -10.76 4.66
C TYR A 18 1.21 -12.12 4.64
N ARG A 19 1.88 -13.17 5.11
CA ARG A 19 1.41 -14.56 5.08
C ARG A 19 -0.04 -14.75 5.56
N PRO A 20 -0.47 -14.22 6.72
CA PRO A 20 -1.86 -14.38 7.17
C PRO A 20 -2.89 -13.80 6.21
N TYR A 21 -2.55 -12.73 5.48
CA TYR A 21 -3.44 -12.11 4.49
C TYR A 21 -3.64 -13.00 3.25
N VAL A 22 -2.65 -13.83 2.92
CA VAL A 22 -2.78 -14.82 1.83
C VAL A 22 -3.54 -16.06 2.32
N GLU A 23 -3.15 -16.62 3.46
CA GLU A 23 -3.61 -17.95 3.91
C GLU A 23 -4.99 -17.93 4.58
N LYS A 24 -5.36 -16.83 5.27
CA LYS A 24 -6.52 -16.83 6.16
C LYS A 24 -7.69 -15.98 5.69
N ILE A 25 -7.41 -14.97 4.87
CA ILE A 25 -8.41 -13.95 4.48
C ILE A 25 -8.28 -13.57 3.01
N ALA A 26 -9.34 -12.99 2.44
CA ALA A 26 -9.39 -12.60 1.03
C ALA A 26 -9.00 -11.12 0.79
N ILE A 27 -8.20 -10.50 1.67
CA ILE A 27 -7.71 -9.12 1.47
C ILE A 27 -6.75 -9.04 0.29
N THR A 28 -5.96 -10.09 0.06
CA THR A 28 -5.22 -10.30 -1.19
C THR A 28 -5.82 -11.50 -1.93
N PHE A 29 -5.79 -11.46 -3.27
CA PHE A 29 -6.27 -12.56 -4.10
C PHE A 29 -5.16 -13.54 -4.50
N GLU A 30 -3.97 -13.44 -3.92
CA GLU A 30 -2.95 -14.48 -4.04
C GLU A 30 -3.43 -15.75 -3.32
N TYR A 31 -3.22 -16.91 -3.96
CA TYR A 31 -3.55 -18.23 -3.40
C TYR A 31 -2.40 -18.81 -2.62
N GLU A 32 -1.18 -18.56 -3.07
CA GLU A 32 0.04 -19.08 -2.49
C GLU A 32 0.86 -17.94 -1.88
N VAL A 33 1.50 -18.23 -0.76
CA VAL A 33 2.44 -17.29 -0.16
C VAL A 33 3.68 -17.23 -1.04
N PRO A 34 4.12 -16.04 -1.48
CA PRO A 34 5.34 -15.91 -2.26
C PRO A 34 6.55 -16.53 -1.55
N THR A 35 7.51 -17.01 -2.30
CA THR A 35 8.81 -17.39 -1.76
C THR A 35 9.53 -16.16 -1.21
N LEU A 36 10.53 -16.38 -0.35
CA LEU A 36 11.35 -15.27 0.17
C LEU A 36 12.03 -14.50 -0.97
N GLU A 37 12.58 -15.21 -1.94
CA GLU A 37 13.24 -14.62 -3.11
C GLU A 37 12.29 -13.76 -3.94
N GLU A 38 11.07 -14.24 -4.21
CA GLU A 38 10.06 -13.46 -4.92
C GLU A 38 9.68 -12.19 -4.13
N PHE A 39 9.57 -12.29 -2.81
CA PHE A 39 9.22 -11.16 -1.96
C PHE A 39 10.37 -10.13 -1.87
N GLU A 40 11.62 -10.59 -1.79
CA GLU A 40 12.82 -9.76 -1.91
C GLU A 40 12.84 -8.97 -3.22
N ASN A 41 12.55 -9.64 -4.34
CA ASN A 41 12.51 -9.02 -5.66
C ASN A 41 11.38 -7.99 -5.77
N ARG A 42 10.22 -8.24 -5.15
CA ARG A 42 9.12 -7.25 -5.07
C ARG A 42 9.56 -6.00 -4.32
N ILE A 43 10.22 -6.14 -3.17
CA ILE A 43 10.72 -5.00 -2.38
C ILE A 43 11.72 -4.18 -3.18
N GLU A 44 12.69 -4.82 -3.83
CA GLU A 44 13.70 -4.13 -4.66
C GLU A 44 13.05 -3.41 -5.85
N LYS A 45 12.17 -4.10 -6.59
CA LYS A 45 11.50 -3.53 -7.76
C LYS A 45 10.63 -2.32 -7.40
N ILE A 46 9.82 -2.44 -6.36
CA ILE A 46 8.93 -1.35 -5.91
C ILE A 46 9.76 -0.22 -5.29
N GLY A 47 10.64 -0.56 -4.35
CA GLY A 47 11.44 0.40 -3.59
C GLY A 47 12.49 1.14 -4.42
N SER A 48 12.80 0.69 -5.65
CA SER A 48 13.64 1.44 -6.59
C SER A 48 12.91 2.64 -7.25
N GLN A 49 11.57 2.66 -7.21
CA GLN A 49 10.76 3.66 -7.92
C GLN A 49 9.79 4.40 -6.99
N PHE A 50 9.27 3.72 -5.97
CA PHE A 50 8.20 4.22 -5.12
C PHE A 50 8.56 4.14 -3.63
N PRO A 51 8.00 5.03 -2.79
CA PRO A 51 8.15 4.91 -1.35
C PRO A 51 7.61 3.56 -0.84
N TYR A 52 8.45 2.83 -0.11
CA TYR A 52 8.12 1.59 0.58
C TYR A 52 8.52 1.76 2.04
N LEU A 53 7.56 2.13 2.89
CA LEU A 53 7.81 2.55 4.27
C LEU A 53 7.52 1.42 5.26
N LEU A 54 8.34 1.33 6.29
CA LEU A 54 8.18 0.45 7.43
C LEU A 54 7.79 1.24 8.68
N ALA A 55 6.92 0.65 9.52
CA ALA A 55 6.71 1.08 10.90
C ALA A 55 7.44 0.13 11.84
N ILE A 56 8.26 0.68 12.74
CA ILE A 56 9.09 -0.08 13.67
C ILE A 56 8.77 0.39 15.09
N GLU A 57 8.48 -0.56 15.96
CA GLU A 57 8.26 -0.31 17.38
C GLU A 57 9.12 -1.27 18.21
N ASN A 58 9.85 -0.73 19.18
CA ASN A 58 10.78 -1.50 20.03
C ASN A 58 11.76 -2.39 19.21
N GLY A 59 12.26 -1.86 18.09
CA GLY A 59 13.18 -2.56 17.20
C GLY A 59 12.54 -3.64 16.31
N LYS A 60 11.23 -3.84 16.39
CA LYS A 60 10.48 -4.82 15.58
C LYS A 60 9.66 -4.13 14.50
N ILE A 61 9.72 -4.62 13.25
CA ILE A 61 8.82 -4.18 12.19
C ILE A 61 7.41 -4.69 12.50
N ILE A 62 6.46 -3.76 12.60
CA ILE A 62 5.05 -4.02 12.95
C ILE A 62 4.09 -3.81 11.79
N GLY A 63 4.57 -3.23 10.68
CA GLY A 63 3.78 -3.03 9.47
C GLY A 63 4.58 -2.33 8.39
N TYR A 64 4.01 -2.29 7.21
CA TYR A 64 4.57 -1.61 6.05
C TYR A 64 3.48 -1.08 5.12
N ALA A 65 3.81 -0.02 4.40
CA ALA A 65 2.95 0.55 3.36
C ALA A 65 3.80 1.01 2.18
N TYR A 66 3.28 0.84 0.98
CA TYR A 66 4.00 1.21 -0.24
C TYR A 66 3.06 1.73 -1.31
N ALA A 67 3.64 2.46 -2.24
CA ALA A 67 3.01 2.80 -3.50
C ALA A 67 3.56 1.90 -4.63
N GLY A 68 2.77 1.69 -5.65
CA GLY A 68 3.16 1.03 -6.88
C GLY A 68 2.54 1.73 -8.09
N ALA A 69 3.03 1.39 -9.30
CA ALA A 69 2.44 1.89 -10.53
C ALA A 69 0.98 1.41 -10.65
N TYR A 70 0.06 2.34 -10.89
CA TYR A 70 -1.34 1.97 -11.16
C TYR A 70 -1.46 1.19 -12.48
N ARG A 71 -0.75 1.63 -13.52
CA ARG A 71 -0.68 0.98 -14.84
C ARG A 71 0.69 1.28 -15.48
N GLU A 72 1.12 0.48 -16.45
CA GLU A 72 2.45 0.59 -17.07
C GLU A 72 2.57 1.66 -18.17
N ARG A 73 1.46 2.29 -18.61
CA ARG A 73 1.51 3.29 -19.69
C ARG A 73 1.84 4.67 -19.13
N ALA A 74 2.68 5.45 -19.82
CA ALA A 74 3.17 6.77 -19.40
C ALA A 74 2.08 7.78 -18.99
N ALA A 75 0.87 7.69 -19.56
CA ALA A 75 -0.24 8.55 -19.13
C ALA A 75 -0.66 8.34 -17.67
N TYR A 76 -0.21 7.26 -17.02
CA TYR A 76 -0.47 6.95 -15.61
C TYR A 76 0.70 7.26 -14.67
N ASP A 77 1.79 7.88 -15.15
CA ASP A 77 3.00 8.12 -14.35
C ASP A 77 2.78 8.99 -13.11
N TRP A 78 1.69 9.76 -13.08
CA TRP A 78 1.31 10.59 -11.93
C TRP A 78 0.31 9.93 -10.99
N VAL A 79 0.00 8.66 -11.21
CA VAL A 79 -1.02 7.93 -10.46
C VAL A 79 -0.40 6.69 -9.82
N VAL A 80 -0.69 6.48 -8.54
CA VAL A 80 -0.18 5.35 -7.80
C VAL A 80 -1.31 4.53 -7.18
N GLU A 81 -1.07 3.23 -7.01
CA GLU A 81 -1.90 2.35 -6.19
C GLU A 81 -1.19 2.07 -4.87
N LEU A 82 -1.94 2.13 -3.77
CA LEU A 82 -1.39 2.00 -2.43
C LEU A 82 -1.75 0.67 -1.79
N SER A 83 -0.82 0.17 -0.99
CA SER A 83 -1.01 -1.01 -0.15
C SER A 83 -0.51 -0.76 1.27
N ILE A 84 -1.19 -1.34 2.26
CA ILE A 84 -0.79 -1.31 3.66
C ILE A 84 -1.09 -2.64 4.32
N TYR A 85 -0.10 -3.16 5.06
CA TYR A 85 -0.20 -4.39 5.84
C TYR A 85 0.37 -4.19 7.23
N LEU A 86 -0.36 -4.65 8.23
CA LEU A 86 0.04 -4.57 9.64
C LEU A 86 0.10 -5.98 10.25
N ASP A 87 1.02 -6.19 11.16
CA ASP A 87 1.03 -7.39 11.98
C ASP A 87 -0.31 -7.50 12.73
N GLU A 88 -0.94 -8.66 12.70
CA GLU A 88 -2.25 -8.87 13.33
C GLU A 88 -2.27 -8.50 14.82
N LYS A 89 -1.15 -8.68 15.50
CA LYS A 89 -0.99 -8.41 16.93
C LYS A 89 -0.81 -6.92 17.27
N GLU A 90 -0.45 -6.10 16.26
CA GLU A 90 -0.04 -4.71 16.43
C GLU A 90 -1.05 -3.70 15.84
N ARG A 91 -2.25 -4.16 15.45
CA ARG A 91 -3.27 -3.33 14.77
C ARG A 91 -3.88 -2.21 15.63
N GLN A 92 -3.71 -2.27 16.96
CA GLN A 92 -4.49 -1.41 17.88
C GLN A 92 -3.80 -0.10 18.28
N HIS A 93 -2.54 0.16 17.87
CA HIS A 93 -1.75 1.28 18.39
C HIS A 93 -1.69 2.52 17.48
N GLY A 94 -2.55 2.63 16.48
CA GLY A 94 -2.57 3.78 15.56
C GLY A 94 -1.38 3.84 14.58
N ALA A 95 -0.46 2.89 14.64
CA ALA A 95 0.72 2.81 13.78
C ALA A 95 0.39 2.86 12.30
N GLY A 96 -0.66 2.15 11.89
CA GLY A 96 -1.13 2.15 10.50
C GLY A 96 -1.52 3.54 9.99
N SER A 97 -2.17 4.34 10.84
CA SER A 97 -2.58 5.70 10.45
C SER A 97 -1.38 6.62 10.27
N VAL A 98 -0.38 6.55 11.16
CA VAL A 98 0.83 7.36 11.04
C VAL A 98 1.66 6.93 9.83
N LEU A 99 1.84 5.62 9.65
CA LEU A 99 2.55 5.06 8.49
C LEU A 99 1.91 5.48 7.17
N TYR A 100 0.59 5.37 7.07
CA TYR A 100 -0.15 5.71 5.87
C TYR A 100 -0.10 7.21 5.57
N GLN A 101 -0.23 8.07 6.61
CA GLN A 101 -0.07 9.51 6.46
C GLN A 101 1.33 9.89 5.94
N LYS A 102 2.38 9.24 6.44
CA LYS A 102 3.75 9.46 5.94
C LYS A 102 3.89 9.07 4.48
N LEU A 103 3.30 7.94 4.06
CA LEU A 103 3.29 7.53 2.66
C LEU A 103 2.60 8.58 1.78
N LEU A 104 1.41 9.06 2.18
CA LEU A 104 0.67 10.08 1.43
C LEU A 104 1.46 11.40 1.33
N THR A 105 2.12 11.82 2.42
CA THR A 105 2.97 13.01 2.43
C THR A 105 4.14 12.86 1.45
N ALA A 106 4.87 11.74 1.52
CA ALA A 106 5.98 11.48 0.60
C ALA A 106 5.55 11.49 -0.88
N LEU A 107 4.40 10.89 -1.19
CA LEU A 107 3.87 10.89 -2.56
C LEU A 107 3.48 12.29 -3.04
N ALA A 108 2.90 13.12 -2.18
CA ALA A 108 2.61 14.50 -2.51
C ALA A 108 3.88 15.32 -2.78
N GLU A 109 4.95 15.14 -1.98
CA GLU A 109 6.26 15.77 -2.16
C GLU A 109 6.95 15.31 -3.45
N LEU A 110 6.71 14.07 -3.87
CA LEU A 110 7.19 13.50 -5.14
C LEU A 110 6.35 13.91 -6.37
N ASN A 111 5.37 14.81 -6.22
CA ASN A 111 4.48 15.33 -7.27
C ASN A 111 3.51 14.32 -7.86
N TYR A 112 3.21 13.20 -7.19
CA TYR A 112 2.09 12.36 -7.60
C TYR A 112 0.77 13.12 -7.43
N GLN A 113 -0.16 12.89 -8.36
CA GLN A 113 -1.44 13.61 -8.44
C GLN A 113 -2.59 12.85 -7.79
N ARG A 114 -2.64 11.54 -7.99
CA ARG A 114 -3.74 10.69 -7.52
C ARG A 114 -3.20 9.43 -6.87
N ALA A 115 -3.83 9.04 -5.78
CA ALA A 115 -3.62 7.75 -5.15
C ALA A 115 -4.91 6.92 -5.22
N TYR A 116 -4.78 5.67 -5.61
CA TYR A 116 -5.86 4.70 -5.62
C TYR A 116 -5.64 3.64 -4.55
N ALA A 117 -6.74 3.16 -3.98
CA ALA A 117 -6.77 1.98 -3.14
C ALA A 117 -7.78 0.97 -3.71
N CYS A 118 -7.32 -0.24 -4.00
CA CYS A 118 -8.15 -1.37 -4.39
C CYS A 118 -8.38 -2.25 -3.18
N ILE A 119 -9.62 -2.30 -2.69
CA ILE A 119 -9.96 -2.98 -1.45
C ILE A 119 -10.93 -4.12 -1.76
N THR A 120 -10.64 -5.32 -1.25
CA THR A 120 -11.58 -6.45 -1.33
C THR A 120 -12.91 -6.08 -0.67
N TYR A 121 -14.01 -6.36 -1.35
CA TYR A 121 -15.37 -6.07 -0.87
C TYR A 121 -16.13 -7.37 -0.52
N PRO A 122 -16.81 -7.42 0.66
CA PRO A 122 -16.94 -6.36 1.66
C PRO A 122 -15.74 -6.26 2.61
N ASN A 123 -15.29 -5.04 2.91
CA ASN A 123 -14.28 -4.74 3.92
C ASN A 123 -14.52 -3.35 4.52
N PRO A 124 -15.56 -3.19 5.36
CA PRO A 124 -15.93 -1.87 5.87
C PRO A 124 -14.83 -1.21 6.73
N ALA A 125 -14.00 -2.00 7.40
CA ALA A 125 -12.90 -1.47 8.21
C ALA A 125 -11.82 -0.80 7.35
N SER A 126 -11.44 -1.42 6.23
CA SER A 126 -10.48 -0.84 5.30
C SER A 126 -11.05 0.37 4.56
N VAL A 127 -12.32 0.32 4.13
CA VAL A 127 -12.99 1.48 3.52
C VAL A 127 -12.99 2.66 4.48
N ALA A 128 -13.47 2.48 5.72
CA ALA A 128 -13.50 3.53 6.73
C ALA A 128 -12.10 4.05 7.09
N PHE A 129 -11.07 3.20 7.07
CA PHE A 129 -9.68 3.61 7.25
C PHE A 129 -9.24 4.59 6.17
N HIS A 130 -9.49 4.29 4.89
CA HIS A 130 -9.11 5.15 3.77
C HIS A 130 -9.93 6.45 3.74
N GLU A 131 -11.24 6.39 4.04
CA GLU A 131 -12.12 7.55 4.10
C GLU A 131 -11.64 8.60 5.12
N LYS A 132 -11.03 8.19 6.24
CA LYS A 132 -10.40 9.11 7.21
C LYS A 132 -9.29 9.97 6.62
N PHE A 133 -8.63 9.51 5.56
CA PHE A 133 -7.60 10.26 4.82
C PHE A 133 -8.17 11.06 3.66
N GLY A 134 -9.49 11.04 3.46
CA GLY A 134 -10.16 11.79 2.40
C GLY A 134 -10.36 11.01 1.10
N PHE A 135 -10.08 9.71 1.08
CA PHE A 135 -10.41 8.87 -0.07
C PHE A 135 -11.91 8.82 -0.30
N GLN A 136 -12.31 8.81 -1.56
CA GLN A 136 -13.70 8.71 -2.00
C GLN A 136 -13.88 7.46 -2.86
N GLN A 137 -14.99 6.76 -2.68
CA GLN A 137 -15.32 5.61 -3.50
C GLN A 137 -15.65 6.05 -4.93
N ILE A 138 -15.00 5.43 -5.90
CA ILE A 138 -15.17 5.71 -7.33
C ILE A 138 -15.73 4.52 -8.13
N GLY A 139 -15.69 3.32 -7.60
CA GLY A 139 -16.22 2.14 -8.28
C GLY A 139 -16.36 0.93 -7.40
N LEU A 140 -17.28 0.03 -7.78
CA LEU A 140 -17.49 -1.27 -7.15
C LEU A 140 -17.65 -2.33 -8.23
N PHE A 141 -16.85 -3.39 -8.13
CA PHE A 141 -16.96 -4.59 -8.95
C PHE A 141 -17.45 -5.74 -8.06
N PRO A 142 -18.71 -6.18 -8.16
CA PRO A 142 -19.28 -7.10 -7.18
C PRO A 142 -18.69 -8.51 -7.21
N LYS A 143 -18.11 -8.91 -8.34
CA LYS A 143 -17.45 -10.22 -8.52
C LYS A 143 -16.16 -10.02 -9.30
N ALA A 144 -15.05 -9.79 -8.61
CA ALA A 144 -13.76 -9.48 -9.21
C ALA A 144 -12.71 -10.59 -8.98
N GLY A 145 -12.76 -11.30 -7.85
CA GLY A 145 -11.87 -12.39 -7.52
C GLY A 145 -12.58 -13.57 -6.90
N TYR A 146 -12.10 -14.79 -7.16
CA TYR A 146 -12.61 -16.02 -6.56
C TYR A 146 -11.53 -16.57 -5.62
N LYS A 147 -11.88 -16.76 -4.34
CA LYS A 147 -10.96 -17.30 -3.33
C LYS A 147 -11.75 -17.96 -2.21
N PHE A 148 -11.21 -19.00 -1.59
CA PHE A 148 -11.91 -19.75 -0.54
C PHE A 148 -13.31 -20.19 -0.96
N GLU A 149 -13.44 -20.72 -2.18
CA GLU A 149 -14.66 -21.25 -2.78
C GLU A 149 -15.82 -20.22 -2.90
N GLN A 150 -15.50 -18.92 -2.90
CA GLN A 150 -16.51 -17.87 -3.09
C GLN A 150 -15.99 -16.68 -3.89
N TRP A 151 -16.91 -15.92 -4.49
CA TRP A 151 -16.63 -14.68 -5.18
C TRP A 151 -16.53 -13.52 -4.19
N TYR A 152 -15.51 -12.69 -4.39
CA TYR A 152 -15.34 -11.41 -3.72
C TYR A 152 -15.40 -10.28 -4.73
N GLY A 153 -15.96 -9.15 -4.31
CA GLY A 153 -15.88 -7.92 -5.05
C GLY A 153 -14.58 -7.16 -4.75
N ILE A 154 -14.39 -6.05 -5.46
CA ILE A 154 -13.42 -5.02 -5.12
C ILE A 154 -14.11 -3.67 -5.16
N VAL A 155 -13.71 -2.79 -4.24
CA VAL A 155 -14.08 -1.38 -4.26
C VAL A 155 -12.83 -0.56 -4.51
N TRP A 156 -12.96 0.41 -5.42
CA TRP A 156 -11.91 1.38 -5.74
C TRP A 156 -12.20 2.70 -5.04
N LEU A 157 -11.17 3.21 -4.35
CA LEU A 157 -11.20 4.53 -3.75
C LEU A 157 -10.08 5.39 -4.35
N GLU A 158 -10.33 6.70 -4.44
CA GLU A 158 -9.40 7.70 -4.98
C GLU A 158 -9.15 8.80 -3.94
N LEU A 159 -7.90 9.28 -3.90
CA LEU A 159 -7.50 10.48 -3.19
C LEU A 159 -6.73 11.42 -4.13
N ALA A 160 -7.12 12.70 -4.18
CA ALA A 160 -6.30 13.75 -4.78
C ALA A 160 -5.15 14.12 -3.84
N LEU A 161 -3.90 13.88 -4.27
CA LEU A 161 -2.69 14.22 -3.51
C LEU A 161 -2.31 15.70 -3.66
N GLN A 162 -2.68 16.32 -4.79
CA GLN A 162 -2.42 17.72 -5.09
C GLN A 162 -3.73 18.52 -5.15
N LYS A 163 -3.65 19.79 -4.76
CA LYS A 163 -4.79 20.73 -4.83
C LYS A 163 -5.00 21.33 -6.22
N SER A 164 -3.98 21.28 -7.06
CA SER A 164 -3.96 21.83 -8.41
C SER A 164 -3.82 20.71 -9.43
N ASP A 165 -4.49 20.85 -10.57
CA ASP A 165 -4.35 19.95 -11.72
C ASP A 165 -3.12 20.31 -12.58
N GLU A 166 -2.29 21.26 -12.15
CA GLU A 166 -1.02 21.56 -12.81
C GLU A 166 -0.07 20.37 -12.66
N ILE A 167 0.32 19.81 -13.80
CA ILE A 167 1.21 18.66 -13.83
C ILE A 167 2.67 19.09 -13.74
N LYS A 168 3.35 18.60 -12.70
CA LYS A 168 4.80 18.69 -12.54
C LYS A 168 5.40 17.31 -12.75
N ALA A 169 6.63 17.26 -13.25
CA ALA A 169 7.33 15.98 -13.33
C ALA A 169 7.42 15.32 -11.95
N THR A 170 7.23 14.01 -11.90
CA THR A 170 7.47 13.24 -10.67
C THR A 170 8.95 13.32 -10.31
N LYS A 171 9.24 13.39 -9.02
CA LYS A 171 10.59 13.41 -8.48
C LYS A 171 11.09 12.00 -8.17
N LEU A 172 12.39 11.85 -8.02
CA LEU A 172 13.01 10.60 -7.57
C LEU A 172 12.88 10.44 -6.06
N LEU A 173 12.93 9.19 -5.57
CA LEU A 173 12.91 8.91 -4.12
C LEU A 173 14.05 9.60 -3.35
N THR A 174 15.20 9.80 -4.01
CA THR A 174 16.35 10.53 -3.47
C THR A 174 16.09 12.01 -3.22
N ASP A 175 15.02 12.56 -3.77
CA ASP A 175 14.62 13.95 -3.62
C ASP A 175 13.67 14.17 -2.41
N LEU A 176 13.30 13.10 -1.69
CA LEU A 176 12.57 13.23 -0.44
C LEU A 176 13.48 13.84 0.63
N SER A 177 12.98 14.87 1.31
CA SER A 177 13.64 15.44 2.50
C SER A 177 13.66 14.38 3.61
N GLU A 178 14.80 14.24 4.31
CA GLU A 178 14.95 13.38 5.47
C GLU A 178 14.02 13.77 6.64
#